data_d9326e2a980fd56528d49e0991c0752e
#
_entry.id   d9326e2a980fd56528d49e0991c0752e
#
_cell.length_a   1.000
_cell.length_b   1.000
_cell.length_c   1.000
_cell.angle_alpha   90.00
_cell.angle_beta   90.00
_cell.angle_gamma   90.00
#
_symmetry.space_group_name_H-M   'P 1'
#
loop_
_entity.id
_entity.type
_entity.pdbx_description
1 polymer ?
#
loop_
_entity_poly.entity_id
_entity_poly.type
_entity_poly.pdbx_seq_one_letter_code
_entity_poly.pdbx_strand_id
1 'polypeptide(L)'
;MAVTIPLRYAQSLLRLAPMPEDQLRQQLAELNLPLVLLQTNTVADARIPVEDYGRLFIHLVHTLQQDLPSHSGDVHSTLLFSTYRMMFQAMLHAGNLEQAMQRASVYFQRLQPNGETFHLEQVGERVCCHFDFSSIEQRPLAAPENFSMEQLNWLPGVTGQVLSMAMWHRVCGWFIGSFIQLSNVEMTQGANPRNNYTEVFGTPVQFSAQRDGFYFHSRYLQFPIVQSETSLAAMLATYPAELLKISPDTHGVGNKVKQLIGKDFQRALPSLQDVADRLHMTTPTLHRRLREEGTSFQQLKDQCRKSVAIDYLSSGDYTTAQLAELMGFSDSSTFHRAFKNWTGMTPQAYRQRNC
;
A
#
# COMPACT_ATOMS: atom_id res chain seq x y z
N MET A 1 14.06 14.21 -1.01
CA MET A 1 13.14 15.00 -1.88
C MET A 1 11.73 14.45 -1.69
N ALA A 2 10.70 15.30 -1.69
CA ALA A 2 9.32 14.85 -1.64
C ALA A 2 9.00 14.05 -2.93
N VAL A 3 8.27 12.94 -2.79
CA VAL A 3 7.81 12.18 -3.94
C VAL A 3 6.70 12.97 -4.62
N THR A 4 6.77 13.11 -5.92
CA THR A 4 5.78 13.89 -6.70
C THR A 4 5.21 13.07 -7.84
N ILE A 5 3.98 13.39 -8.24
CA ILE A 5 3.30 12.79 -9.39
C ILE A 5 2.91 13.88 -10.41
N PRO A 6 2.65 13.54 -11.66
CA PRO A 6 2.16 14.50 -12.65
C PRO A 6 0.87 15.18 -12.18
N LEU A 7 0.80 16.53 -12.30
CA LEU A 7 -0.34 17.35 -11.89
C LEU A 7 -1.65 16.93 -12.55
N ARG A 8 -1.57 16.42 -13.78
CA ARG A 8 -2.73 15.94 -14.56
C ARG A 8 -3.53 14.84 -13.83
N TYR A 9 -2.93 14.10 -12.90
CA TYR A 9 -3.64 13.08 -12.13
C TYR A 9 -4.61 13.70 -11.12
N ALA A 10 -4.17 14.75 -10.43
CA ALA A 10 -5.04 15.50 -9.53
C ALA A 10 -6.15 16.25 -10.31
N GLN A 11 -5.82 16.80 -11.48
CA GLN A 11 -6.80 17.44 -12.38
C GLN A 11 -7.86 16.45 -12.86
N SER A 12 -7.49 15.19 -13.10
CA SER A 12 -8.45 14.16 -13.50
C SER A 12 -9.41 13.80 -12.38
N LEU A 13 -8.94 13.75 -11.13
CA LEU A 13 -9.82 13.59 -9.97
C LEU A 13 -10.87 14.70 -9.87
N LEU A 14 -10.44 15.95 -10.04
CA LEU A 14 -11.34 17.10 -9.98
C LEU A 14 -12.41 17.10 -11.09
N ARG A 15 -12.07 16.59 -12.28
CA ARG A 15 -13.04 16.44 -13.39
C ARG A 15 -14.11 15.39 -13.14
N LEU A 16 -13.81 14.40 -12.28
CA LEU A 16 -14.77 13.36 -11.88
C LEU A 16 -15.73 13.83 -10.79
N ALA A 17 -15.37 14.90 -10.07
CA ALA A 17 -16.22 15.47 -9.03
C ALA A 17 -17.45 16.15 -9.66
N PRO A 18 -18.68 15.70 -9.34
CA PRO A 18 -19.92 16.30 -9.88
C PRO A 18 -20.25 17.62 -9.17
N MET A 19 -19.29 18.55 -9.13
CA MET A 19 -19.38 19.79 -8.39
C MET A 19 -19.13 21.01 -9.30
N PRO A 20 -19.82 22.15 -9.04
CA PRO A 20 -19.52 23.42 -9.68
C PRO A 20 -18.09 23.89 -9.38
N GLU A 21 -17.49 24.63 -10.30
CA GLU A 21 -16.11 25.14 -10.17
C GLU A 21 -15.90 25.98 -8.90
N ASP A 22 -16.90 26.78 -8.52
CA ASP A 22 -16.81 27.62 -7.32
C ASP A 22 -16.71 26.77 -6.04
N GLN A 23 -17.45 25.67 -5.96
CA GLN A 23 -17.38 24.74 -4.84
C GLN A 23 -16.02 24.01 -4.82
N LEU A 24 -15.50 23.59 -5.98
CA LEU A 24 -14.15 23.02 -6.09
C LEU A 24 -13.07 24.00 -5.65
N ARG A 25 -13.20 25.31 -5.97
CA ARG A 25 -12.30 26.35 -5.50
C ARG A 25 -12.29 26.46 -3.98
N GLN A 26 -13.46 26.44 -3.36
CA GLN A 26 -13.59 26.48 -1.91
C GLN A 26 -12.93 25.27 -1.27
N GLN A 27 -13.18 24.06 -1.76
CA GLN A 27 -12.59 22.83 -1.23
C GLN A 27 -11.08 22.81 -1.38
N LEU A 28 -10.54 23.25 -2.51
CA LEU A 28 -9.08 23.37 -2.69
C LEU A 28 -8.47 24.36 -1.68
N ALA A 29 -9.15 25.46 -1.38
CA ALA A 29 -8.70 26.44 -0.38
C ALA A 29 -8.71 25.82 1.03
N GLU A 30 -9.75 25.08 1.42
CA GLU A 30 -9.86 24.37 2.70
C GLU A 30 -8.75 23.33 2.87
N LEU A 31 -8.35 22.66 1.78
CA LEU A 31 -7.26 21.69 1.75
C LEU A 31 -5.87 22.33 1.63
N ASN A 32 -5.76 23.66 1.52
CA ASN A 32 -4.50 24.36 1.19
C ASN A 32 -3.84 23.83 -0.09
N LEU A 33 -4.63 23.55 -1.11
CA LEU A 33 -4.15 23.08 -2.41
C LEU A 33 -4.14 24.21 -3.45
N PRO A 34 -3.18 24.20 -4.40
CA PRO A 34 -3.03 25.29 -5.35
C PRO A 34 -4.15 25.29 -6.39
N LEU A 35 -4.71 26.48 -6.68
CA LEU A 35 -5.77 26.67 -7.68
C LEU A 35 -5.35 26.31 -9.12
N VAL A 36 -4.05 26.15 -9.38
CA VAL A 36 -3.54 25.65 -10.67
C VAL A 36 -4.13 24.28 -11.03
N LEU A 37 -4.63 23.53 -10.04
CA LEU A 37 -5.32 22.25 -10.25
C LEU A 37 -6.61 22.39 -11.09
N LEU A 38 -7.24 23.56 -11.13
CA LEU A 38 -8.44 23.83 -11.95
C LEU A 38 -8.11 24.30 -13.37
N GLN A 39 -6.84 24.61 -13.67
CA GLN A 39 -6.46 25.11 -14.98
C GLN A 39 -6.38 24.00 -16.00
N THR A 40 -6.97 24.19 -17.18
CA THR A 40 -6.94 23.21 -18.28
C THR A 40 -5.64 23.23 -19.10
N ASN A 41 -4.91 24.34 -19.08
CA ASN A 41 -3.66 24.55 -19.84
C ASN A 41 -2.45 24.56 -18.90
N THR A 42 -2.13 23.44 -18.30
CA THR A 42 -0.91 23.30 -17.47
C THR A 42 0.27 22.80 -18.29
N VAL A 43 1.47 23.21 -17.88
CA VAL A 43 2.73 22.72 -18.46
C VAL A 43 2.76 21.18 -18.35
N ALA A 44 3.13 20.51 -19.43
CA ALA A 44 3.10 19.02 -19.53
C ALA A 44 3.84 18.31 -18.38
N ASP A 45 4.90 18.95 -17.83
CA ASP A 45 5.74 18.40 -16.77
C ASP A 45 5.41 18.91 -15.35
N ALA A 46 4.29 19.64 -15.18
CA ALA A 46 3.87 20.09 -13.86
C ALA A 46 3.58 18.92 -12.92
N ARG A 47 4.07 19.00 -11.68
CA ARG A 47 4.00 17.94 -10.68
C ARG A 47 3.41 18.43 -9.37
N ILE A 48 2.83 17.53 -8.61
CA ILE A 48 2.25 17.78 -7.28
C ILE A 48 2.82 16.75 -6.28
N PRO A 49 3.07 17.12 -4.99
CA PRO A 49 3.40 16.16 -3.96
C PRO A 49 2.34 15.06 -3.83
N VAL A 50 2.75 13.81 -3.62
CA VAL A 50 1.82 12.68 -3.47
C VAL A 50 0.92 12.84 -2.24
N GLU A 51 1.39 13.52 -1.21
CA GLU A 51 0.62 13.85 -0.01
C GLU A 51 -0.57 14.77 -0.34
N ASP A 52 -0.35 15.77 -1.18
CA ASP A 52 -1.39 16.71 -1.63
C ASP A 52 -2.45 15.97 -2.48
N TYR A 53 -1.98 15.08 -3.35
CA TYR A 53 -2.86 14.22 -4.13
C TYR A 53 -3.70 13.30 -3.24
N GLY A 54 -3.09 12.66 -2.22
CA GLY A 54 -3.80 11.81 -1.26
C GLY A 54 -4.86 12.59 -0.47
N ARG A 55 -4.55 13.81 0.00
CA ARG A 55 -5.53 14.69 0.68
C ARG A 55 -6.71 15.02 -0.21
N LEU A 56 -6.45 15.41 -1.45
CA LEU A 56 -7.49 15.69 -2.44
C LEU A 56 -8.36 14.45 -2.69
N PHE A 57 -7.73 13.29 -2.88
CA PHE A 57 -8.42 12.02 -3.14
C PHE A 57 -9.39 11.66 -2.02
N ILE A 58 -8.90 11.60 -0.76
CA ILE A 58 -9.71 11.24 0.40
C ILE A 58 -10.87 12.24 0.58
N HIS A 59 -10.59 13.53 0.42
CA HIS A 59 -11.60 14.56 0.54
C HIS A 59 -12.73 14.38 -0.48
N LEU A 60 -12.39 14.19 -1.76
CA LEU A 60 -13.38 13.97 -2.81
C LEU A 60 -14.18 12.69 -2.59
N VAL A 61 -13.54 11.59 -2.15
CA VAL A 61 -14.25 10.36 -1.81
C VAL A 61 -15.25 10.59 -0.67
N HIS A 62 -14.87 11.29 0.39
CA HIS A 62 -15.78 11.61 1.49
C HIS A 62 -16.94 12.49 1.05
N THR A 63 -16.68 13.51 0.22
CA THR A 63 -17.74 14.40 -0.26
C THR A 63 -18.72 13.66 -1.16
N LEU A 64 -18.23 12.83 -2.09
CA LEU A 64 -19.07 12.00 -2.94
C LEU A 64 -19.91 10.99 -2.15
N GLN A 65 -19.42 10.51 -1.01
CA GLN A 65 -20.17 9.63 -0.12
C GLN A 65 -21.29 10.35 0.66
N GLN A 66 -21.12 11.65 0.96
CA GLN A 66 -22.12 12.44 1.69
C GLN A 66 -23.29 12.87 0.78
N ASP A 67 -23.05 13.05 -0.52
CA ASP A 67 -24.04 13.47 -1.49
C ASP A 67 -24.95 12.32 -2.00
N LEU A 68 -24.66 11.09 -1.62
CA LEU A 68 -25.53 9.94 -1.95
C LEU A 68 -26.81 9.99 -1.11
N PRO A 69 -27.99 9.93 -1.75
CA PRO A 69 -29.27 10.02 -1.02
C PRO A 69 -29.41 8.87 -0.03
N SER A 70 -29.68 9.22 1.22
CA SER A 70 -29.84 8.33 2.38
C SER A 70 -30.98 7.29 2.26
N HIS A 71 -31.58 7.12 1.09
CA HIS A 71 -32.79 6.33 0.87
C HIS A 71 -32.58 4.90 0.37
N SER A 72 -31.42 4.59 -0.14
CA SER A 72 -31.01 3.19 -0.29
C SER A 72 -30.09 2.91 0.90
N GLY A 73 -30.47 2.02 1.80
CA GLY A 73 -29.68 1.61 2.96
C GLY A 73 -28.29 1.09 2.57
N ASP A 74 -27.51 1.91 1.90
CA ASP A 74 -26.24 1.62 1.27
C ASP A 74 -25.09 1.70 2.26
N VAL A 75 -25.08 0.69 3.06
CA VAL A 75 -23.97 0.08 3.74
C VAL A 75 -22.78 -0.18 2.77
N HIS A 76 -22.98 -0.08 1.44
CA HIS A 76 -21.99 -0.53 0.45
C HIS A 76 -20.74 0.35 0.33
N SER A 77 -20.81 1.66 0.39
CA SER A 77 -19.63 2.50 0.22
C SER A 77 -18.80 2.60 1.50
N THR A 78 -19.45 2.71 2.66
CA THR A 78 -18.80 2.56 3.97
C THR A 78 -18.32 1.12 4.18
N LEU A 79 -19.01 0.12 3.66
CA LEU A 79 -18.61 -1.27 3.60
C LEU A 79 -17.38 -1.48 2.71
N LEU A 80 -17.20 -0.81 1.60
CA LEU A 80 -16.03 -0.98 0.74
C LEU A 80 -14.74 -0.64 1.49
N PHE A 81 -14.65 0.53 2.15
CA PHE A 81 -13.48 0.87 2.96
C PHE A 81 -13.31 -0.04 4.19
N SER A 82 -14.41 -0.39 4.86
CA SER A 82 -14.37 -1.34 5.98
C SER A 82 -13.98 -2.75 5.51
N THR A 83 -14.47 -3.17 4.34
CA THR A 83 -14.20 -4.46 3.73
C THR A 83 -12.72 -4.57 3.31
N TYR A 84 -12.18 -3.58 2.61
CA TYR A 84 -10.74 -3.53 2.29
C TYR A 84 -9.86 -3.45 3.55
N ARG A 85 -10.28 -2.69 4.56
CA ARG A 85 -9.57 -2.62 5.84
C ARG A 85 -9.48 -4.00 6.50
N MET A 86 -10.58 -4.75 6.57
CA MET A 86 -10.60 -6.12 7.11
C MET A 86 -9.67 -7.05 6.32
N MET A 87 -9.68 -6.95 5.00
CA MET A 87 -8.78 -7.72 4.14
C MET A 87 -7.31 -7.38 4.43
N PHE A 88 -6.96 -6.09 4.47
CA PHE A 88 -5.60 -5.67 4.76
C PHE A 88 -5.16 -6.09 6.17
N GLN A 89 -6.05 -6.06 7.16
CA GLN A 89 -5.78 -6.61 8.49
C GLN A 89 -5.49 -8.11 8.42
N ALA A 90 -6.28 -8.88 7.66
CA ALA A 90 -5.99 -10.29 7.46
C ALA A 90 -4.64 -10.54 6.78
N MET A 91 -4.25 -9.68 5.82
CA MET A 91 -2.94 -9.75 5.15
C MET A 91 -1.78 -9.43 6.10
N LEU A 92 -1.94 -8.48 7.03
CA LEU A 92 -0.91 -8.11 8.02
C LEU A 92 -0.43 -9.27 8.87
N HIS A 93 -1.34 -10.18 9.23
CA HIS A 93 -1.02 -11.35 10.05
C HIS A 93 -0.50 -12.56 9.24
N ALA A 94 -0.13 -12.35 7.99
CA ALA A 94 0.54 -13.36 7.18
C ALA A 94 2.04 -13.39 7.48
N GLY A 95 2.65 -14.56 7.36
CA GLY A 95 4.09 -14.73 7.56
C GLY A 95 4.92 -14.15 6.40
N ASN A 96 4.36 -14.21 5.18
CA ASN A 96 5.02 -13.74 3.95
C ASN A 96 3.98 -13.24 2.93
N LEU A 97 4.48 -12.71 1.81
CA LEU A 97 3.62 -12.16 0.75
C LEU A 97 2.70 -13.22 0.14
N GLU A 98 3.17 -14.46 -0.05
CA GLU A 98 2.35 -15.52 -0.61
C GLU A 98 1.07 -15.76 0.21
N GLN A 99 1.24 -15.95 1.52
CA GLN A 99 0.12 -16.12 2.44
C GLN A 99 -0.80 -14.88 2.48
N ALA A 100 -0.22 -13.68 2.41
CA ALA A 100 -1.00 -12.45 2.38
C ALA A 100 -1.87 -12.37 1.13
N MET A 101 -1.32 -12.66 -0.05
CA MET A 101 -2.06 -12.66 -1.31
C MET A 101 -3.11 -13.78 -1.36
N GLN A 102 -2.82 -14.97 -0.83
CA GLN A 102 -3.80 -16.05 -0.71
C GLN A 102 -5.01 -15.64 0.15
N ARG A 103 -4.78 -14.97 1.29
CA ARG A 103 -5.86 -14.44 2.15
C ARG A 103 -6.70 -13.41 1.41
N ALA A 104 -6.07 -12.50 0.68
CA ALA A 104 -6.78 -11.50 -0.11
C ALA A 104 -7.60 -12.14 -1.24
N SER A 105 -7.06 -13.13 -1.97
CA SER A 105 -7.79 -13.85 -3.01
C SER A 105 -9.04 -14.55 -2.47
N VAL A 106 -8.92 -15.26 -1.34
CA VAL A 106 -10.07 -15.91 -0.68
C VAL A 106 -11.12 -14.88 -0.25
N TYR A 107 -10.67 -13.71 0.22
CA TYR A 107 -11.55 -12.63 0.62
C TYR A 107 -12.40 -12.14 -0.56
N PHE A 108 -11.79 -11.85 -1.71
CA PHE A 108 -12.51 -11.41 -2.91
C PHE A 108 -13.51 -12.46 -3.38
N GLN A 109 -13.09 -13.71 -3.49
CA GLN A 109 -13.96 -14.80 -3.93
C GLN A 109 -15.21 -14.99 -3.06
N ARG A 110 -15.11 -14.73 -1.74
CA ARG A 110 -16.19 -15.01 -0.79
C ARG A 110 -17.04 -13.79 -0.46
N LEU A 111 -16.43 -12.62 -0.36
CA LEU A 111 -17.11 -11.41 0.13
C LEU A 111 -17.42 -10.39 -0.97
N GLN A 112 -16.80 -10.53 -2.13
CA GLN A 112 -17.10 -9.72 -3.31
C GLN A 112 -17.31 -10.62 -4.55
N PRO A 113 -18.29 -11.50 -4.57
CA PRO A 113 -18.48 -12.46 -5.66
C PRO A 113 -18.77 -11.79 -7.03
N ASN A 114 -19.15 -10.51 -7.01
CA ASN A 114 -19.39 -9.69 -8.20
C ASN A 114 -18.26 -8.65 -8.42
N GLY A 115 -17.15 -8.75 -7.72
CA GLY A 115 -15.98 -7.89 -7.87
C GLY A 115 -14.90 -8.52 -8.74
N GLU A 116 -13.78 -7.79 -8.85
CA GLU A 116 -12.57 -8.35 -9.43
C GLU A 116 -12.07 -9.51 -8.58
N THR A 117 -11.52 -10.53 -9.20
CA THR A 117 -10.78 -11.59 -8.50
C THR A 117 -9.39 -11.70 -9.09
N PHE A 118 -8.45 -12.16 -8.28
CA PHE A 118 -7.12 -12.47 -8.78
C PHE A 118 -6.65 -13.84 -8.32
N HIS A 119 -5.78 -14.42 -9.12
CA HIS A 119 -5.21 -15.74 -8.90
C HIS A 119 -3.70 -15.70 -9.05
N LEU A 120 -3.01 -16.45 -8.20
CA LEU A 120 -1.57 -16.65 -8.28
C LEU A 120 -1.29 -17.98 -8.98
N GLU A 121 -0.47 -17.93 -10.01
CA GLU A 121 0.04 -19.09 -10.71
C GLU A 121 1.57 -19.02 -10.74
N GLN A 122 2.23 -20.04 -10.22
CA GLN A 122 3.68 -20.12 -10.22
C GLN A 122 4.17 -21.19 -11.18
N VAL A 123 5.09 -20.81 -12.07
CA VAL A 123 5.79 -21.71 -12.96
C VAL A 123 7.29 -21.48 -12.82
N GLY A 124 7.96 -22.38 -12.10
CA GLY A 124 9.38 -22.23 -11.76
C GLY A 124 9.62 -21.00 -10.89
N GLU A 125 10.53 -20.14 -11.33
CA GLU A 125 10.85 -18.88 -10.62
C GLU A 125 9.94 -17.70 -11.01
N ARG A 126 9.00 -17.90 -11.92
CA ARG A 126 8.07 -16.86 -12.39
C ARG A 126 6.70 -17.04 -11.75
N VAL A 127 6.16 -15.97 -11.23
CA VAL A 127 4.80 -15.90 -10.69
C VAL A 127 3.98 -14.98 -11.57
N CYS A 128 2.78 -15.44 -11.92
CA CYS A 128 1.75 -14.63 -12.55
C CYS A 128 0.67 -14.31 -11.50
N CYS A 129 0.37 -13.04 -11.30
CA CYS A 129 -0.85 -12.60 -10.66
C CYS A 129 -1.79 -12.16 -11.77
N HIS A 130 -2.75 -13.00 -12.13
CA HIS A 130 -3.74 -12.68 -13.15
C HIS A 130 -5.07 -12.32 -12.54
N PHE A 131 -5.79 -11.43 -13.22
CA PHE A 131 -7.03 -10.82 -12.77
C PHE A 131 -8.20 -11.27 -13.65
N ASP A 132 -9.33 -11.51 -13.01
CA ASP A 132 -10.60 -11.72 -13.70
C ASP A 132 -11.54 -10.53 -13.39
N PHE A 133 -11.84 -9.77 -14.42
CA PHE A 133 -12.73 -8.60 -14.37
C PHE A 133 -14.11 -8.89 -14.97
N SER A 134 -14.40 -10.13 -15.37
CA SER A 134 -15.64 -10.49 -16.08
C SER A 134 -16.91 -10.13 -15.31
N SER A 135 -16.87 -10.21 -13.99
CA SER A 135 -18.01 -9.83 -13.14
C SER A 135 -18.30 -8.34 -13.13
N ILE A 136 -17.29 -7.51 -13.44
CA ILE A 136 -17.39 -6.05 -13.44
C ILE A 136 -17.90 -5.54 -14.79
N GLU A 137 -17.48 -6.15 -15.89
CA GLU A 137 -17.89 -5.77 -17.24
C GLU A 137 -19.39 -5.94 -17.49
N GLN A 138 -20.05 -6.78 -16.69
CA GLN A 138 -21.49 -7.02 -16.78
C GLN A 138 -22.35 -6.01 -16.01
N ARG A 139 -21.74 -5.06 -15.27
CA ARG A 139 -22.48 -4.02 -14.54
C ARG A 139 -22.87 -2.87 -15.48
N PRO A 140 -24.14 -2.48 -15.52
CA PRO A 140 -24.55 -1.27 -16.24
C PRO A 140 -23.84 -0.05 -15.61
N LEU A 141 -23.22 0.77 -16.44
CA LEU A 141 -22.60 2.05 -16.08
C LEU A 141 -23.56 3.10 -15.48
N ALA A 142 -24.82 2.75 -15.24
CA ALA A 142 -25.91 3.70 -15.08
C ALA A 142 -26.35 3.94 -13.63
N ALA A 143 -25.68 3.41 -12.62
CA ALA A 143 -26.10 3.68 -11.24
C ALA A 143 -25.06 4.50 -10.49
N PRO A 144 -25.33 5.77 -10.13
CA PRO A 144 -24.51 6.55 -9.20
C PRO A 144 -24.42 5.90 -7.80
N GLU A 145 -25.18 4.85 -7.56
CA GLU A 145 -25.32 4.13 -6.30
C GLU A 145 -24.17 3.16 -6.03
N ASN A 146 -23.35 2.82 -7.03
CA ASN A 146 -22.22 1.90 -6.91
C ASN A 146 -20.93 2.61 -7.31
N PHE A 147 -20.48 3.53 -6.48
CA PHE A 147 -19.16 4.13 -6.62
C PHE A 147 -18.10 3.05 -6.38
N SER A 148 -17.61 2.45 -7.45
CA SER A 148 -16.47 1.53 -7.38
C SER A 148 -15.17 2.31 -7.50
N MET A 149 -14.11 1.79 -6.87
CA MET A 149 -12.76 2.32 -7.04
C MET A 149 -12.34 2.39 -8.52
N GLU A 150 -12.97 1.62 -9.38
CA GLU A 150 -12.78 1.56 -10.84
C GLU A 150 -13.34 2.78 -11.57
N GLN A 151 -14.35 3.42 -11.01
CA GLN A 151 -14.93 4.66 -11.56
C GLN A 151 -14.03 5.88 -11.30
N LEU A 152 -13.11 5.79 -10.33
CA LEU A 152 -12.04 6.75 -10.12
C LEU A 152 -10.93 6.51 -11.15
N ASN A 153 -11.08 7.04 -12.34
CA ASN A 153 -9.99 7.15 -13.32
C ASN A 153 -8.90 8.10 -12.78
N TRP A 154 -8.11 7.63 -11.83
CA TRP A 154 -7.06 8.41 -11.16
C TRP A 154 -5.97 8.87 -12.12
N LEU A 155 -5.79 8.11 -13.18
CA LEU A 155 -4.80 8.35 -14.20
C LEU A 155 -5.51 8.67 -15.52
N PRO A 156 -5.30 9.84 -16.11
CA PRO A 156 -5.91 10.19 -17.38
C PRO A 156 -5.60 9.12 -18.43
N GLY A 157 -6.66 8.56 -19.02
CA GLY A 157 -6.54 7.56 -20.08
C GLY A 157 -6.13 6.15 -19.66
N VAL A 158 -6.16 5.84 -18.37
CA VAL A 158 -5.96 4.49 -17.83
C VAL A 158 -7.32 3.88 -17.50
N THR A 159 -7.56 2.65 -17.93
CA THR A 159 -8.82 1.94 -17.62
C THR A 159 -8.85 1.47 -16.15
N GLY A 160 -10.05 1.19 -15.64
CA GLY A 160 -10.22 0.69 -14.27
C GLY A 160 -9.42 -0.58 -14.00
N GLN A 161 -9.34 -1.51 -14.98
CA GLN A 161 -8.55 -2.74 -14.89
C GLN A 161 -7.05 -2.45 -14.69
N VAL A 162 -6.49 -1.52 -15.48
CA VAL A 162 -5.09 -1.10 -15.35
C VAL A 162 -4.84 -0.53 -13.96
N LEU A 163 -5.76 0.29 -13.49
CA LEU A 163 -5.66 0.90 -12.17
C LEU A 163 -5.68 -0.15 -11.07
N SER A 164 -6.61 -1.08 -11.11
CA SER A 164 -6.69 -2.17 -10.14
C SER A 164 -5.40 -2.99 -10.10
N MET A 165 -4.90 -3.42 -11.26
CA MET A 165 -3.63 -4.15 -11.35
C MET A 165 -2.46 -3.34 -10.79
N ALA A 166 -2.37 -2.04 -11.11
CA ALA A 166 -1.32 -1.17 -10.62
C ALA A 166 -1.40 -0.97 -9.10
N MET A 167 -2.60 -0.84 -8.57
CA MET A 167 -2.82 -0.71 -7.12
C MET A 167 -2.45 -1.98 -6.38
N TRP A 168 -2.84 -3.15 -6.89
CA TRP A 168 -2.45 -4.43 -6.31
C TRP A 168 -0.94 -4.63 -6.31
N HIS A 169 -0.26 -4.29 -7.40
CA HIS A 169 1.19 -4.29 -7.46
C HIS A 169 1.81 -3.42 -6.35
N ARG A 170 1.28 -2.19 -6.15
CA ARG A 170 1.75 -1.27 -5.11
C ARG A 170 1.42 -1.77 -3.70
N VAL A 171 0.23 -2.31 -3.49
CA VAL A 171 -0.19 -2.92 -2.22
C VAL A 171 0.76 -4.06 -1.84
N CYS A 172 1.03 -4.98 -2.75
CA CYS A 172 1.99 -6.07 -2.51
C CYS A 172 3.38 -5.53 -2.14
N GLY A 173 3.86 -4.54 -2.88
CA GLY A 173 5.14 -3.88 -2.58
C GLY A 173 5.13 -3.18 -1.22
N TRP A 174 4.03 -2.54 -0.84
CA TRP A 174 3.88 -1.89 0.46
C TRP A 174 3.95 -2.90 1.60
N PHE A 175 3.22 -4.02 1.50
CA PHE A 175 3.22 -5.05 2.54
C PHE A 175 4.60 -5.60 2.85
N ILE A 176 5.44 -5.77 1.83
CA ILE A 176 6.82 -6.26 1.99
C ILE A 176 7.84 -5.13 2.13
N GLY A 177 7.42 -3.86 2.08
CA GLY A 177 8.31 -2.69 2.18
C GLY A 177 9.28 -2.57 1.00
N SER A 178 8.97 -3.16 -0.16
CA SER A 178 9.85 -3.16 -1.33
C SER A 178 9.06 -3.07 -2.62
N PHE A 179 9.60 -2.33 -3.60
CA PHE A 179 9.05 -2.37 -4.94
C PHE A 179 9.26 -3.76 -5.55
N ILE A 180 8.20 -4.37 -6.06
CA ILE A 180 8.28 -5.63 -6.78
C ILE A 180 8.62 -5.31 -8.23
N GLN A 181 9.82 -5.72 -8.67
CA GLN A 181 10.20 -5.56 -10.07
C GLN A 181 9.39 -6.51 -10.93
N LEU A 182 8.55 -5.95 -11.81
CA LEU A 182 7.78 -6.74 -12.77
C LEU A 182 8.67 -7.17 -13.92
N SER A 183 8.49 -8.40 -14.40
CA SER A 183 9.15 -8.92 -15.59
C SER A 183 8.29 -8.75 -16.84
N ASN A 184 6.97 -8.69 -16.70
CA ASN A 184 6.01 -8.49 -17.79
C ASN A 184 4.66 -8.02 -17.21
N VAL A 185 3.89 -7.33 -18.05
CA VAL A 185 2.46 -7.03 -17.79
C VAL A 185 1.72 -7.40 -19.07
N GLU A 186 0.62 -8.13 -18.92
CA GLU A 186 -0.26 -8.56 -20.00
C GLU A 186 -1.62 -7.92 -19.84
N MET A 187 -2.21 -7.48 -20.95
CA MET A 187 -3.54 -6.89 -21.02
C MET A 187 -4.32 -7.45 -22.18
N THR A 188 -5.58 -7.81 -21.94
CA THR A 188 -6.51 -8.29 -22.97
C THR A 188 -6.93 -7.18 -23.91
N GLN A 189 -6.99 -5.96 -23.42
CA GLN A 189 -7.31 -4.78 -24.22
C GLN A 189 -6.23 -4.45 -25.26
N GLY A 190 -6.62 -3.75 -26.32
CA GLY A 190 -5.70 -3.24 -27.34
C GLY A 190 -4.89 -2.06 -26.82
N ALA A 191 -3.72 -1.83 -27.42
CA ALA A 191 -2.87 -0.68 -27.12
C ALA A 191 -3.60 0.64 -27.44
N ASN A 192 -3.57 1.58 -26.49
CA ASN A 192 -4.01 2.95 -26.74
C ASN A 192 -2.79 3.87 -26.76
N PRO A 193 -2.44 4.49 -27.90
CA PRO A 193 -1.24 5.32 -28.04
C PRO A 193 -1.23 6.55 -27.11
N ARG A 194 -2.39 6.93 -26.57
CA ARG A 194 -2.51 8.09 -25.65
C ARG A 194 -2.12 7.74 -24.21
N ASN A 195 -1.96 6.44 -23.89
CA ASN A 195 -1.74 5.96 -22.53
C ASN A 195 -0.30 5.51 -22.35
N ASN A 196 0.35 6.02 -21.32
CA ASN A 196 1.70 5.60 -20.94
C ASN A 196 1.65 4.51 -19.85
N TYR A 197 1.28 3.31 -20.23
CA TYR A 197 1.18 2.17 -19.32
C TYR A 197 2.54 1.75 -18.74
N THR A 198 3.64 1.96 -19.49
CA THR A 198 5.00 1.69 -19.02
C THR A 198 5.36 2.56 -17.81
N GLU A 199 4.90 3.81 -17.78
CA GLU A 199 5.09 4.69 -16.61
C GLU A 199 4.35 4.15 -15.37
N VAL A 200 3.17 3.54 -15.58
CA VAL A 200 2.35 2.99 -14.49
C VAL A 200 3.02 1.79 -13.83
N PHE A 201 3.53 0.86 -14.64
CA PHE A 201 4.06 -0.43 -14.17
C PHE A 201 5.59 -0.48 -14.05
N GLY A 202 6.31 0.48 -14.64
CA GLY A 202 7.77 0.47 -14.70
C GLY A 202 8.35 -0.61 -15.62
N THR A 203 7.51 -1.23 -16.47
CA THR A 203 7.88 -2.26 -17.44
C THR A 203 6.99 -2.18 -18.67
N PRO A 204 7.46 -2.63 -19.86
CA PRO A 204 6.63 -2.72 -21.06
C PRO A 204 5.38 -3.57 -20.82
N VAL A 205 4.27 -3.19 -21.49
CA VAL A 205 2.98 -3.88 -21.41
C VAL A 205 2.71 -4.58 -22.75
N GLN A 206 2.36 -5.85 -22.69
CA GLN A 206 1.92 -6.64 -23.83
C GLN A 206 0.39 -6.54 -23.94
N PHE A 207 -0.09 -6.00 -25.06
CA PHE A 207 -1.52 -5.84 -25.33
C PHE A 207 -2.06 -7.00 -26.16
N SER A 208 -3.40 -7.11 -26.19
CA SER A 208 -4.12 -8.19 -26.89
C SER A 208 -3.66 -9.58 -26.42
N ALA A 209 -3.34 -9.69 -25.15
CA ALA A 209 -2.99 -10.94 -24.49
C ALA A 209 -4.25 -11.76 -24.17
N GLN A 210 -4.09 -13.00 -23.73
CA GLN A 210 -5.21 -13.88 -23.39
C GLN A 210 -5.82 -13.54 -22.02
N ARG A 211 -5.07 -12.84 -21.14
CA ARG A 211 -5.49 -12.50 -19.77
C ARG A 211 -4.85 -11.20 -19.33
N ASP A 212 -5.48 -10.57 -18.34
CA ASP A 212 -4.92 -9.42 -17.63
C ASP A 212 -4.08 -9.91 -16.46
N GLY A 213 -2.84 -9.45 -16.34
CA GLY A 213 -1.96 -9.88 -15.26
C GLY A 213 -0.59 -9.23 -15.27
N PHE A 214 0.10 -9.35 -14.15
CA PHE A 214 1.50 -8.96 -14.05
C PHE A 214 2.35 -10.10 -13.53
N TYR A 215 3.62 -10.11 -13.95
CA TYR A 215 4.55 -11.18 -13.68
C TYR A 215 5.76 -10.68 -12.91
N PHE A 216 6.20 -11.47 -11.92
CA PHE A 216 7.36 -11.15 -11.10
C PHE A 216 8.08 -12.43 -10.65
N HIS A 217 9.27 -12.28 -10.09
CA HIS A 217 10.08 -13.41 -9.62
C HIS A 217 9.52 -13.96 -8.30
N SER A 218 9.44 -15.29 -8.18
CA SER A 218 8.88 -16.01 -7.01
C SER A 218 9.54 -15.68 -5.67
N ARG A 219 10.80 -15.22 -5.67
CA ARG A 219 11.50 -14.79 -4.45
C ARG A 219 10.71 -13.79 -3.62
N TYR A 220 9.91 -12.90 -4.27
CA TYR A 220 9.11 -11.90 -3.56
C TYR A 220 7.99 -12.51 -2.71
N LEU A 221 7.49 -13.69 -3.09
CA LEU A 221 6.46 -14.41 -2.33
C LEU A 221 6.93 -14.79 -0.93
N GLN A 222 8.23 -15.04 -0.76
CA GLN A 222 8.82 -15.43 0.52
C GLN A 222 9.23 -14.24 1.39
N PHE A 223 9.08 -13.00 0.90
CA PHE A 223 9.41 -11.83 1.70
C PHE A 223 8.41 -11.66 2.85
N PRO A 224 8.91 -11.39 4.08
CA PRO A 224 8.05 -11.21 5.23
C PRO A 224 7.18 -9.97 5.10
N ILE A 225 6.01 -9.97 5.71
CA ILE A 225 5.18 -8.78 5.87
C ILE A 225 5.85 -7.87 6.91
N VAL A 226 6.20 -6.64 6.52
CA VAL A 226 6.93 -5.68 7.36
C VAL A 226 6.03 -4.58 7.92
N GLN A 227 4.77 -4.55 7.54
CA GLN A 227 3.79 -3.57 7.99
C GLN A 227 3.16 -3.97 9.32
N SER A 228 2.54 -2.99 9.97
CA SER A 228 1.84 -3.13 11.26
C SER A 228 0.46 -2.48 11.22
N GLU A 229 -0.36 -2.71 12.23
CA GLU A 229 -1.65 -2.01 12.39
C GLU A 229 -1.49 -0.48 12.37
N THR A 230 -0.44 0.03 13.00
CA THR A 230 -0.14 1.48 12.99
C THR A 230 0.18 1.99 11.59
N SER A 231 1.02 1.26 10.83
CA SER A 231 1.36 1.66 9.46
C SER A 231 0.18 1.47 8.50
N LEU A 232 -0.67 0.47 8.73
CA LEU A 232 -1.91 0.28 7.97
C LEU A 232 -2.87 1.45 8.20
N ALA A 233 -3.09 1.85 9.47
CA ALA A 233 -3.93 3.00 9.78
C ALA A 233 -3.41 4.29 9.13
N ALA A 234 -2.10 4.52 9.16
CA ALA A 234 -1.47 5.67 8.51
C ALA A 234 -1.63 5.62 6.97
N MET A 235 -1.43 4.44 6.36
CA MET A 235 -1.61 4.25 4.92
C MET A 235 -3.05 4.51 4.49
N LEU A 236 -4.03 3.98 5.23
CA LEU A 236 -5.45 4.20 4.95
C LEU A 236 -5.86 5.66 5.13
N ALA A 237 -5.29 6.38 6.11
CA ALA A 237 -5.55 7.80 6.34
C ALA A 237 -4.99 8.71 5.24
N THR A 238 -3.98 8.27 4.49
CA THR A 238 -3.31 9.04 3.44
C THR A 238 -3.43 8.40 2.05
N TYR A 239 -4.26 7.37 1.94
CA TYR A 239 -4.47 6.63 0.70
C TYR A 239 -4.80 7.58 -0.47
N PRO A 240 -4.26 7.40 -1.67
CA PRO A 240 -3.29 6.38 -2.07
C PRO A 240 -1.82 6.82 -1.95
N ALA A 241 -1.54 7.94 -1.29
CA ALA A 241 -0.21 8.58 -1.26
C ALA A 241 0.91 7.62 -0.81
N GLU A 242 0.69 6.83 0.26
CA GLU A 242 1.69 5.89 0.73
C GLU A 242 2.01 4.79 -0.30
N LEU A 243 1.04 4.33 -1.06
CA LEU A 243 1.25 3.34 -2.12
C LEU A 243 2.01 3.94 -3.31
N LEU A 244 1.75 5.20 -3.64
CA LEU A 244 2.44 5.90 -4.73
C LEU A 244 3.91 6.20 -4.41
N LYS A 245 4.32 6.19 -3.13
CA LYS A 245 5.71 6.29 -2.71
C LYS A 245 6.51 5.01 -3.02
N ILE A 246 5.85 3.88 -3.24
CA ILE A 246 6.50 2.63 -3.61
C ILE A 246 6.90 2.69 -5.10
N SER A 247 8.14 3.00 -5.38
CA SER A 247 8.69 3.12 -6.74
C SER A 247 10.06 2.44 -6.83
N PRO A 248 10.57 2.16 -8.04
CA PRO A 248 11.92 1.63 -8.22
C PRO A 248 13.01 2.47 -7.53
N ASP A 249 12.82 3.80 -7.50
CA ASP A 249 13.76 4.75 -6.93
C ASP A 249 13.67 4.86 -5.40
N THR A 250 12.57 4.39 -4.81
CA THR A 250 12.36 4.39 -3.34
C THR A 250 12.91 3.14 -2.66
N HIS A 251 13.76 2.37 -3.33
CA HIS A 251 14.46 1.23 -2.74
C HIS A 251 15.52 1.67 -1.74
N GLY A 252 15.07 2.28 -0.64
CA GLY A 252 15.95 2.54 0.50
C GLY A 252 16.57 1.23 0.98
N VAL A 253 17.87 1.28 1.26
CA VAL A 253 18.60 0.16 1.86
C VAL A 253 17.96 -0.22 3.19
N GLY A 254 17.38 0.74 3.91
CA GLY A 254 16.66 0.53 5.16
C GLY A 254 15.48 -0.45 5.04
N ASN A 255 14.70 -0.37 3.97
CA ASN A 255 13.59 -1.31 3.76
C ASN A 255 14.08 -2.73 3.47
N LYS A 256 15.14 -2.88 2.67
CA LYS A 256 15.78 -4.19 2.45
C LYS A 256 16.33 -4.78 3.75
N VAL A 257 16.89 -3.93 4.60
CA VAL A 257 17.36 -4.33 5.94
C VAL A 257 16.20 -4.80 6.81
N LYS A 258 15.06 -4.10 6.84
CA LYS A 258 13.86 -4.54 7.59
C LYS A 258 13.36 -5.89 7.12
N GLN A 259 13.36 -6.16 5.81
CA GLN A 259 12.98 -7.46 5.26
C GLN A 259 13.90 -8.59 5.74
N LEU A 260 15.20 -8.33 5.80
CA LEU A 260 16.18 -9.31 6.27
C LEU A 260 16.12 -9.54 7.78
N ILE A 261 15.72 -8.53 8.56
CA ILE A 261 15.45 -8.65 10.00
C ILE A 261 14.20 -9.50 10.24
N GLY A 262 13.13 -9.30 9.46
CA GLY A 262 11.87 -10.03 9.58
C GLY A 262 11.08 -9.66 10.84
N LYS A 263 10.15 -10.54 11.23
CA LYS A 263 9.27 -10.41 12.41
C LYS A 263 9.49 -11.48 13.48
N ASP A 264 10.33 -12.47 13.23
CA ASP A 264 10.65 -13.55 14.18
C ASP A 264 11.89 -13.18 15.01
N PHE A 265 11.65 -12.69 16.22
CA PHE A 265 12.69 -12.25 17.15
C PHE A 265 13.10 -13.33 18.17
N GLN A 266 12.48 -14.50 18.15
CA GLN A 266 12.91 -15.64 18.96
C GLN A 266 14.17 -16.28 18.40
N ARG A 267 14.42 -16.12 17.10
CA ARG A 267 15.65 -16.55 16.45
C ARG A 267 16.73 -15.47 16.55
N ALA A 268 17.98 -15.88 16.42
CA ALA A 268 19.09 -14.94 16.32
C ALA A 268 18.86 -14.00 15.12
N LEU A 269 18.76 -12.70 15.41
CA LEU A 269 18.66 -11.70 14.37
C LEU A 269 19.95 -11.66 13.53
N PRO A 270 19.84 -11.39 12.23
CA PRO A 270 21.02 -11.24 11.41
C PRO A 270 21.90 -10.10 11.96
N SER A 271 23.21 -10.31 11.94
CA SER A 271 24.18 -9.27 12.23
C SER A 271 24.23 -8.24 11.10
N LEU A 272 24.84 -7.08 11.35
CA LEU A 272 25.06 -6.10 10.30
C LEU A 272 25.89 -6.65 9.14
N GLN A 273 26.85 -7.53 9.45
CA GLN A 273 27.66 -8.21 8.45
C GLN A 273 26.82 -9.16 7.59
N ASP A 274 25.98 -10.02 8.21
CA ASP A 274 25.11 -10.93 7.48
C ASP A 274 24.17 -10.17 6.52
N VAL A 275 23.67 -9.01 6.97
CA VAL A 275 22.81 -8.15 6.15
C VAL A 275 23.59 -7.52 5.01
N ALA A 276 24.80 -7.04 5.27
CA ALA A 276 25.68 -6.46 4.24
C ALA A 276 26.01 -7.50 3.16
N ASP A 277 26.36 -8.72 3.57
CA ASP A 277 26.69 -9.81 2.65
C ASP A 277 25.47 -10.20 1.78
N ARG A 278 24.29 -10.33 2.37
CA ARG A 278 23.03 -10.60 1.63
C ARG A 278 22.65 -9.49 0.66
N LEU A 279 23.03 -8.24 0.95
CA LEU A 279 22.81 -7.10 0.09
C LEU A 279 23.96 -6.86 -0.91
N HIS A 280 24.96 -7.74 -0.92
CA HIS A 280 26.18 -7.62 -1.74
C HIS A 280 26.89 -6.27 -1.53
N MET A 281 27.02 -5.86 -0.25
CA MET A 281 27.64 -4.62 0.18
C MET A 281 28.69 -4.87 1.26
N THR A 282 29.65 -3.96 1.39
CA THR A 282 30.49 -3.94 2.59
C THR A 282 29.76 -3.27 3.75
N THR A 283 30.07 -3.64 4.98
CA THR A 283 29.50 -3.02 6.20
C THR A 283 29.63 -1.49 6.21
N PRO A 284 30.78 -0.88 5.84
CA PRO A 284 30.90 0.58 5.74
C PRO A 284 29.94 1.18 4.70
N THR A 285 29.76 0.52 3.56
CA THR A 285 28.82 0.97 2.51
C THR A 285 27.39 0.93 3.02
N LEU A 286 26.99 -0.15 3.70
CA LEU A 286 25.67 -0.29 4.30
C LEU A 286 25.41 0.81 5.35
N HIS A 287 26.37 1.05 6.25
CA HIS A 287 26.30 2.13 7.24
C HIS A 287 26.10 3.51 6.61
N ARG A 288 26.90 3.82 5.58
CA ARG A 288 26.82 5.10 4.87
C ARG A 288 25.45 5.30 4.24
N ARG A 289 24.92 4.29 3.52
CA ARG A 289 23.60 4.36 2.87
C ARG A 289 22.47 4.50 3.89
N LEU A 290 22.49 3.76 4.99
CA LEU A 290 21.51 3.92 6.06
C LEU A 290 21.54 5.32 6.66
N ARG A 291 22.73 5.91 6.83
CA ARG A 291 22.88 7.29 7.32
C ARG A 291 22.33 8.31 6.30
N GLU A 292 22.58 8.11 5.01
CA GLU A 292 22.01 8.94 3.94
C GLU A 292 20.46 8.90 3.94
N GLU A 293 19.87 7.78 4.37
CA GLU A 293 18.42 7.61 4.58
C GLU A 293 17.93 8.11 5.96
N GLY A 294 18.80 8.73 6.76
CA GLY A 294 18.45 9.25 8.10
C GLY A 294 18.19 8.16 9.14
N THR A 295 18.72 6.95 8.97
CA THR A 295 18.50 5.81 9.87
C THR A 295 19.79 5.04 10.18
N SER A 296 19.68 4.05 11.07
CA SER A 296 20.76 3.12 11.40
C SER A 296 20.23 1.69 11.53
N PHE A 297 21.12 0.71 11.44
CA PHE A 297 20.76 -0.70 11.60
C PHE A 297 20.08 -0.98 12.95
N GLN A 298 20.55 -0.35 14.02
CA GLN A 298 19.94 -0.47 15.34
C GLN A 298 18.52 0.13 15.37
N GLN A 299 18.34 1.33 14.81
CA GLN A 299 17.03 1.96 14.72
C GLN A 299 16.04 1.10 13.92
N LEU A 300 16.50 0.47 12.84
CA LEU A 300 15.64 -0.42 12.04
C LEU A 300 15.24 -1.68 12.82
N LYS A 301 16.17 -2.30 13.58
CA LYS A 301 15.84 -3.40 14.50
C LYS A 301 14.80 -2.99 15.54
N ASP A 302 14.98 -1.83 16.12
CA ASP A 302 14.07 -1.29 17.13
C ASP A 302 12.69 -0.97 16.53
N GLN A 303 12.63 -0.43 15.32
CA GLN A 303 11.36 -0.21 14.59
C GLN A 303 10.65 -1.53 14.33
N CYS A 304 11.34 -2.56 13.85
CA CYS A 304 10.75 -3.89 13.62
C CYS A 304 10.21 -4.50 14.93
N ARG A 305 11.00 -4.47 16.01
CA ARG A 305 10.56 -4.94 17.33
C ARG A 305 9.37 -4.16 17.87
N LYS A 306 9.41 -2.81 17.79
CA LYS A 306 8.31 -1.94 18.20
C LYS A 306 7.02 -2.32 17.50
N SER A 307 7.06 -2.48 16.18
CA SER A 307 5.89 -2.83 15.37
C SER A 307 5.25 -4.12 15.85
N VAL A 308 6.04 -5.19 15.92
CA VAL A 308 5.55 -6.52 16.33
C VAL A 308 5.08 -6.53 17.79
N ALA A 309 5.75 -5.82 18.70
CA ALA A 309 5.33 -5.70 20.09
C ALA A 309 3.97 -4.98 20.22
N ILE A 310 3.72 -3.96 19.41
CA ILE A 310 2.43 -3.26 19.37
C ILE A 310 1.32 -4.19 18.83
N ASP A 311 1.59 -4.94 17.75
CA ASP A 311 0.63 -5.86 17.17
C ASP A 311 0.17 -6.91 18.22
N TYR A 312 1.12 -7.51 18.95
CA TYR A 312 0.80 -8.47 20.02
C TYR A 312 0.13 -7.84 21.25
N LEU A 313 0.46 -6.60 21.60
CA LEU A 313 -0.22 -5.90 22.70
C LEU A 313 -1.69 -5.62 22.35
N SER A 314 -1.97 -5.31 21.09
CA SER A 314 -3.34 -5.01 20.64
C SER A 314 -4.21 -6.25 20.51
N SER A 315 -3.66 -7.44 20.31
CA SER A 315 -4.41 -8.71 20.31
C SER A 315 -4.92 -9.11 21.70
N GLY A 316 -4.32 -8.58 22.78
CA GLY A 316 -4.74 -8.85 24.15
C GLY A 316 -4.28 -10.20 24.74
N ASP A 317 -3.79 -11.14 23.93
CA ASP A 317 -3.60 -12.55 24.28
C ASP A 317 -2.29 -12.84 25.06
N TYR A 318 -1.38 -11.87 25.16
CA TYR A 318 -0.05 -12.08 25.69
C TYR A 318 0.22 -11.26 26.95
N THR A 319 0.85 -11.89 27.96
CA THR A 319 1.42 -11.18 29.11
C THR A 319 2.68 -10.40 28.71
N THR A 320 3.06 -9.41 29.50
CA THR A 320 4.27 -8.62 29.22
C THR A 320 5.55 -9.48 29.27
N ALA A 321 5.55 -10.55 30.10
CA ALA A 321 6.66 -11.49 30.17
C ALA A 321 6.77 -12.32 28.89
N GLN A 322 5.67 -12.85 28.39
CA GLN A 322 5.62 -13.56 27.11
C GLN A 322 6.05 -12.67 25.94
N LEU A 323 5.62 -11.39 25.95
CA LEU A 323 6.06 -10.44 24.94
C LEU A 323 7.57 -10.16 24.99
N ALA A 324 8.16 -10.07 26.18
CA ALA A 324 9.60 -9.92 26.31
C ALA A 324 10.36 -11.10 25.65
N GLU A 325 9.90 -12.32 25.91
CA GLU A 325 10.46 -13.53 25.32
C GLU A 325 10.27 -13.54 23.80
N LEU A 326 9.05 -13.28 23.30
CA LEU A 326 8.75 -13.22 21.86
C LEU A 326 9.59 -12.17 21.13
N MET A 327 9.90 -11.04 21.78
CA MET A 327 10.75 -9.98 21.22
C MET A 327 12.25 -10.23 21.38
N GLY A 328 12.65 -11.39 21.92
CA GLY A 328 14.05 -11.78 22.11
C GLY A 328 14.76 -11.00 23.21
N PHE A 329 14.05 -10.55 24.24
CA PHE A 329 14.64 -9.94 25.44
C PHE A 329 14.90 -10.99 26.51
N SER A 330 16.02 -10.83 27.23
CA SER A 330 16.41 -11.72 28.32
C SER A 330 15.48 -11.64 29.55
N ASP A 331 14.82 -10.50 29.72
CA ASP A 331 13.91 -10.23 30.84
C ASP A 331 12.88 -9.13 30.53
N SER A 332 11.78 -9.15 31.27
CA SER A 332 10.67 -8.19 31.12
C SER A 332 11.07 -6.75 31.41
N SER A 333 12.04 -6.50 32.32
CA SER A 333 12.46 -5.15 32.71
C SER A 333 13.19 -4.46 31.54
N THR A 334 14.04 -5.21 30.85
CA THR A 334 14.75 -4.73 29.65
C THR A 334 13.75 -4.43 28.53
N PHE A 335 12.77 -5.31 28.30
CA PHE A 335 11.68 -5.05 27.36
C PHE A 335 10.88 -3.81 27.73
N HIS A 336 10.49 -3.64 28.99
CA HIS A 336 9.73 -2.48 29.45
C HIS A 336 10.45 -1.16 29.17
N ARG A 337 11.77 -1.10 29.45
CA ARG A 337 12.60 0.07 29.16
C ARG A 337 12.68 0.36 27.67
N ALA A 338 12.92 -0.67 26.85
CA ALA A 338 12.96 -0.54 25.41
C ALA A 338 11.62 -0.06 24.85
N PHE A 339 10.51 -0.68 25.24
CA PHE A 339 9.18 -0.31 24.79
C PHE A 339 8.81 1.13 25.19
N LYS A 340 9.14 1.55 26.42
CA LYS A 340 8.94 2.92 26.85
C LYS A 340 9.77 3.92 26.03
N ASN A 341 11.00 3.56 25.69
CA ASN A 341 11.83 4.39 24.81
C ASN A 341 11.25 4.49 23.38
N TRP A 342 10.66 3.41 22.87
CA TRP A 342 10.08 3.39 21.52
C TRP A 342 8.74 4.12 21.41
N THR A 343 7.91 4.10 22.47
CA THR A 343 6.50 4.54 22.43
C THR A 343 6.20 5.72 23.36
N GLY A 344 7.09 6.06 24.28
CA GLY A 344 6.88 7.03 25.34
C GLY A 344 6.08 6.49 26.52
N MET A 345 5.54 5.26 26.45
CA MET A 345 4.65 4.65 27.46
C MET A 345 5.10 3.25 27.84
N THR A 346 4.71 2.79 29.04
CA THR A 346 4.91 1.37 29.40
C THR A 346 3.96 0.47 28.59
N PRO A 347 4.29 -0.82 28.39
CA PRO A 347 3.40 -1.76 27.71
C PRO A 347 2.00 -1.82 28.32
N GLN A 348 1.89 -1.79 29.65
CA GLN A 348 0.62 -1.81 30.36
C GLN A 348 -0.21 -0.53 30.10
N ALA A 349 0.43 0.65 30.19
CA ALA A 349 -0.23 1.93 29.90
C ALA A 349 -0.66 2.01 28.42
N TYR A 350 0.14 1.47 27.53
CA TYR A 350 -0.18 1.40 26.10
C TYR A 350 -1.42 0.54 25.84
N ARG A 351 -1.50 -0.65 26.46
CA ARG A 351 -2.67 -1.53 26.37
C ARG A 351 -3.94 -0.86 26.88
N GLN A 352 -3.88 -0.21 28.07
CA GLN A 352 -5.05 0.47 28.66
C GLN A 352 -5.58 1.64 27.82
N ARG A 353 -4.73 2.25 27.01
CA ARG A 353 -5.10 3.42 26.20
C ARG A 353 -5.63 3.05 24.81
N ASN A 354 -5.20 1.92 24.25
CA ASN A 354 -5.42 1.57 22.85
C ASN A 354 -6.19 0.24 22.66
N CYS A 355 -6.53 -0.45 23.72
CA CYS A 355 -7.41 -1.60 23.78
C CYS A 355 -8.50 -1.32 24.80
#